data_5b5def5ecdcb4fcfcb6562ffd585aa89
#
_entry.id   5b5def5ecdcb4fcfcb6562ffd585aa89
#
_cell.length_a   1.000
_cell.length_b   1.000
_cell.length_c   1.000
_cell.angle_alpha   90.00
_cell.angle_beta   90.00
_cell.angle_gamma   90.00
#
_symmetry.space_group_name_H-M   'P 1'
#
loop_
_entity.id
_entity.type
_entity.pdbx_description
1 polymer ?
#
loop_
_entity_poly.entity_id
_entity_poly.type
_entity_poly.pdbx_seq_one_letter_code
_entity_poly.pdbx_strand_id
1 'polypeptide(L)'
;MNIVCDKVLLSAAIDGVSKAVTMRSAIPVLEGILLKAEGFQLNLTGYDLEMGIVTTIEANVKEAGEVVLNAKLLSSMISRMPAGQVSILSAENGKTTIQSGVVQFEIQSMPANDFPELPNTGAEETLTIKTGVLKDMIDRTLYAVSQDEKKPAHTGELFEILPDKLTVVALDGYRLAIVERPVTAVKDIRIIVPSKTMTEVAHLLPNDDEEPVHISANRR
;
A
#
# COMPACT_ATOMS: atom_id res chain seq x y z
N MET A 1 -1.02 -9.91 -21.45
CA MET A 1 -0.08 -10.09 -20.32
C MET A 1 0.08 -11.59 -20.03
N ASN A 2 1.32 -12.07 -19.91
CA ASN A 2 1.61 -13.46 -19.55
C ASN A 2 2.81 -13.50 -18.61
N ILE A 3 2.63 -13.97 -17.37
CA ILE A 3 3.65 -14.00 -16.34
C ILE A 3 3.66 -15.32 -15.57
N VAL A 4 4.79 -15.59 -14.91
CA VAL A 4 4.93 -16.65 -13.91
C VAL A 4 5.69 -16.08 -12.72
N CYS A 5 5.16 -16.24 -11.49
CA CYS A 5 5.78 -15.79 -10.27
C CYS A 5 5.61 -16.80 -9.13
N ASP A 6 6.32 -16.59 -8.02
CA ASP A 6 6.18 -17.41 -6.82
C ASP A 6 4.86 -17.10 -6.09
N LYS A 7 4.16 -18.18 -5.67
CA LYS A 7 2.86 -18.07 -4.98
C LYS A 7 2.96 -17.35 -3.63
N VAL A 8 4.04 -17.53 -2.88
CA VAL A 8 4.19 -16.93 -1.55
C VAL A 8 4.39 -15.42 -1.68
N LEU A 9 5.27 -15.00 -2.61
CA LEU A 9 5.50 -13.59 -2.91
C LEU A 9 4.23 -12.93 -3.44
N LEU A 10 3.52 -13.59 -4.36
CA LEU A 10 2.26 -13.06 -4.90
C LEU A 10 1.19 -12.91 -3.82
N SER A 11 1.03 -13.90 -2.93
CA SER A 11 0.05 -13.84 -1.84
C SER A 11 0.35 -12.69 -0.88
N ALA A 12 1.61 -12.55 -0.46
CA ALA A 12 2.04 -11.47 0.44
C ALA A 12 1.82 -10.08 -0.19
N ALA A 13 2.14 -9.94 -1.49
CA ALA A 13 1.91 -8.69 -2.23
C ALA A 13 0.42 -8.34 -2.33
N ILE A 14 -0.45 -9.33 -2.66
CA ILE A 14 -1.90 -9.13 -2.72
C ILE A 14 -2.44 -8.72 -1.36
N ASP A 15 -2.03 -9.38 -0.28
CA ASP A 15 -2.47 -9.07 1.08
C ASP A 15 -2.06 -7.65 1.48
N GLY A 16 -0.84 -7.22 1.13
CA GLY A 16 -0.35 -5.86 1.36
C GLY A 16 -1.18 -4.81 0.64
N VAL A 17 -1.31 -4.92 -0.69
CA VAL A 17 -2.02 -3.90 -1.49
C VAL A 17 -3.53 -3.89 -1.26
N SER A 18 -4.11 -5.01 -0.82
CA SER A 18 -5.54 -5.10 -0.49
C SER A 18 -5.96 -4.17 0.65
N LYS A 19 -5.03 -3.70 1.47
CA LYS A 19 -5.26 -2.70 2.53
C LYS A 19 -5.70 -1.34 1.98
N ALA A 20 -5.28 -1.01 0.76
CA ALA A 20 -5.68 0.19 0.04
C ALA A 20 -6.81 -0.06 -0.97
N VAL A 21 -7.56 -1.16 -0.85
CA VAL A 21 -8.70 -1.45 -1.73
C VAL A 21 -10.02 -1.26 -1.01
N THR A 22 -10.94 -0.55 -1.62
CA THR A 22 -12.30 -0.34 -1.07
C THR A 22 -13.23 -1.47 -1.49
N MET A 23 -13.90 -2.11 -0.52
CA MET A 23 -14.84 -3.23 -0.79
C MET A 23 -16.14 -2.82 -1.49
N ARG A 24 -16.50 -1.53 -1.43
CA ARG A 24 -17.69 -0.96 -2.07
C ARG A 24 -17.34 0.44 -2.54
N SER A 25 -16.97 0.56 -3.81
CA SER A 25 -16.65 1.84 -4.44
C SER A 25 -17.73 2.24 -5.45
N ALA A 26 -17.97 3.55 -5.56
CA ALA A 26 -18.73 4.09 -6.69
C ALA A 26 -18.00 3.89 -8.03
N ILE A 27 -16.69 3.66 -7.98
CA ILE A 27 -15.83 3.39 -9.13
C ILE A 27 -15.42 1.90 -9.05
N PRO A 28 -16.04 1.00 -9.84
CA PRO A 28 -15.86 -0.45 -9.70
C PRO A 28 -14.41 -0.94 -9.81
N VAL A 29 -13.58 -0.26 -10.61
CA VAL A 29 -12.17 -0.63 -10.79
C VAL A 29 -11.35 -0.50 -9.50
N LEU A 30 -11.76 0.35 -8.55
CA LEU A 30 -11.11 0.52 -7.24
C LEU A 30 -11.40 -0.64 -6.26
N GLU A 31 -12.31 -1.56 -6.60
CA GLU A 31 -12.48 -2.83 -5.89
C GLU A 31 -11.44 -3.88 -6.34
N GLY A 32 -10.60 -3.51 -7.30
CA GLY A 32 -9.58 -4.34 -7.89
C GLY A 32 -8.15 -3.96 -7.48
N ILE A 33 -7.23 -4.84 -7.83
CA ILE A 33 -5.79 -4.62 -7.79
C ILE A 33 -5.32 -4.49 -9.24
N LEU A 34 -4.63 -3.40 -9.55
CA LEU A 34 -3.93 -3.25 -10.82
C LEU A 34 -2.66 -4.10 -10.78
N LEU A 35 -2.55 -4.99 -11.73
CA LEU A 35 -1.38 -5.81 -12.02
C LEU A 35 -0.69 -5.25 -13.26
N LYS A 36 0.56 -4.82 -13.16
CA LYS A 36 1.37 -4.34 -14.28
C LYS A 36 2.66 -5.14 -14.36
N ALA A 37 2.83 -5.87 -15.45
CA ALA A 37 3.99 -6.71 -15.72
C ALA A 37 4.92 -6.04 -16.73
N GLU A 38 6.17 -5.80 -16.33
CA GLU A 38 7.17 -5.16 -17.16
C GLU A 38 8.58 -5.64 -16.78
N GLY A 39 9.44 -5.89 -17.77
CA GLY A 39 10.80 -6.39 -17.54
C GLY A 39 10.81 -7.75 -16.86
N PHE A 40 11.28 -7.81 -15.62
CA PHE A 40 11.31 -9.00 -14.76
C PHE A 40 10.49 -8.83 -13.48
N GLN A 41 9.52 -7.91 -13.50
CA GLN A 41 8.77 -7.52 -12.31
C GLN A 41 7.28 -7.51 -12.58
N LEU A 42 6.53 -7.80 -11.51
CA LEU A 42 5.10 -7.57 -11.42
C LEU A 42 4.86 -6.51 -10.33
N ASN A 43 4.29 -5.38 -10.75
CA ASN A 43 3.82 -4.34 -9.85
C ASN A 43 2.34 -4.59 -9.54
N LEU A 44 2.01 -4.64 -8.26
CA LEU A 44 0.64 -4.69 -7.78
C LEU A 44 0.30 -3.34 -7.15
N THR A 45 -0.85 -2.78 -7.49
CA THR A 45 -1.31 -1.50 -6.96
C THR A 45 -2.73 -1.62 -6.43
N GLY A 46 -2.93 -1.26 -5.17
CA GLY A 46 -4.23 -0.99 -4.56
C GLY A 46 -4.40 0.51 -4.33
N TYR A 47 -5.61 1.06 -4.54
CA TYR A 47 -5.87 2.48 -4.39
C TYR A 47 -7.34 2.74 -4.05
N ASP A 48 -7.59 3.61 -3.05
CA ASP A 48 -8.94 4.01 -2.63
C ASP A 48 -9.22 5.52 -2.78
N LEU A 49 -8.37 6.23 -3.52
CA LEU A 49 -8.32 7.69 -3.72
C LEU A 49 -7.73 8.48 -2.56
N GLU A 50 -7.61 7.92 -1.39
CA GLU A 50 -6.99 8.53 -0.21
C GLU A 50 -5.62 7.91 0.08
N MET A 51 -5.52 6.59 -0.07
CA MET A 51 -4.32 5.81 0.17
C MET A 51 -4.03 4.90 -1.02
N GLY A 52 -2.79 4.91 -1.49
CA GLY A 52 -2.30 3.97 -2.49
C GLY A 52 -1.15 3.13 -1.95
N ILE A 53 -1.16 1.84 -2.23
CA ILE A 53 -0.07 0.92 -1.89
C ILE A 53 0.40 0.25 -3.18
N VAL A 54 1.71 0.30 -3.40
CA VAL A 54 2.36 -0.39 -4.52
C VAL A 54 3.35 -1.39 -3.96
N THR A 55 3.29 -2.61 -4.45
CA THR A 55 4.25 -3.67 -4.12
C THR A 55 4.81 -4.26 -5.40
N THR A 56 6.12 -4.41 -5.45
CA THR A 56 6.82 -5.00 -6.59
C THR A 56 7.37 -6.36 -6.19
N ILE A 57 7.11 -7.38 -7.01
CA ILE A 57 7.69 -8.72 -6.86
C ILE A 57 8.41 -9.15 -8.13
N GLU A 58 9.36 -10.07 -7.99
CA GLU A 58 10.01 -10.71 -9.13
C GLU A 58 9.01 -11.59 -9.88
N ALA A 59 9.03 -11.51 -11.20
CA ALA A 59 8.21 -12.34 -12.07
C ALA A 59 8.92 -12.63 -13.39
N ASN A 60 8.72 -13.83 -13.91
CA ASN A 60 9.11 -14.17 -15.28
C ASN A 60 8.04 -13.65 -16.23
N VAL A 61 8.29 -12.49 -16.82
CA VAL A 61 7.37 -11.81 -17.74
C VAL A 61 7.63 -12.33 -19.17
N LYS A 62 6.73 -13.17 -19.67
CA LYS A 62 6.75 -13.67 -21.06
C LYS A 62 6.15 -12.66 -22.02
N GLU A 63 5.13 -11.92 -21.55
CA GLU A 63 4.44 -10.88 -22.30
C GLU A 63 4.04 -9.77 -21.34
N ALA A 64 4.58 -8.57 -21.57
CA ALA A 64 4.26 -7.40 -20.79
C ALA A 64 2.77 -7.01 -20.95
N GLY A 65 2.25 -6.26 -19.99
CA GLY A 65 0.89 -5.75 -20.04
C GLY A 65 0.34 -5.47 -18.66
N GLU A 66 -0.91 -5.03 -18.64
CA GLU A 66 -1.58 -4.62 -17.41
C GLU A 66 -3.04 -5.04 -17.39
N VAL A 67 -3.56 -5.28 -16.18
CA VAL A 67 -4.94 -5.74 -15.98
C VAL A 67 -5.38 -5.43 -14.55
N VAL A 68 -6.66 -5.14 -14.35
CA VAL A 68 -7.24 -5.02 -13.01
C VAL A 68 -8.06 -6.26 -12.69
N LEU A 69 -7.80 -6.88 -11.54
CA LEU A 69 -8.52 -8.04 -11.04
C LEU A 69 -9.18 -7.71 -9.71
N ASN A 70 -10.44 -8.15 -9.51
CA ASN A 70 -11.12 -7.95 -8.23
C ASN A 70 -10.30 -8.52 -7.07
N ALA A 71 -9.97 -7.67 -6.10
CA ALA A 71 -9.03 -7.99 -5.02
C ALA A 71 -9.47 -9.19 -4.18
N LYS A 72 -10.76 -9.23 -3.80
CA LYS A 72 -11.32 -10.30 -2.97
C LYS A 72 -11.29 -11.66 -3.68
N LEU A 73 -11.65 -11.68 -4.96
CA LEU A 73 -11.62 -12.91 -5.75
C LEU A 73 -10.19 -13.38 -5.96
N LEU A 74 -9.29 -12.47 -6.34
CA LEU A 74 -7.87 -12.78 -6.54
C LEU A 74 -7.24 -13.36 -5.28
N SER A 75 -7.37 -12.69 -4.12
CA SER A 75 -6.88 -13.19 -2.83
C SER A 75 -7.44 -14.57 -2.49
N SER A 76 -8.76 -14.77 -2.66
CA SER A 76 -9.41 -16.05 -2.41
C SER A 76 -8.92 -17.19 -3.32
N MET A 77 -8.62 -16.91 -4.57
CA MET A 77 -8.08 -17.89 -5.53
C MET A 77 -6.63 -18.24 -5.17
N ILE A 78 -5.77 -17.24 -4.99
CA ILE A 78 -4.35 -17.44 -4.69
C ILE A 78 -4.16 -18.19 -3.36
N SER A 79 -4.94 -17.86 -2.32
CA SER A 79 -4.84 -18.54 -1.01
C SER A 79 -5.11 -20.04 -1.10
N ARG A 80 -5.97 -20.48 -2.03
CA ARG A 80 -6.36 -21.90 -2.24
C ARG A 80 -5.45 -22.65 -3.22
N MET A 81 -4.53 -21.96 -3.89
CA MET A 81 -3.58 -22.62 -4.80
C MET A 81 -2.49 -23.36 -4.04
N PRO A 82 -1.97 -24.45 -4.62
CA PRO A 82 -0.80 -25.14 -4.07
C PRO A 82 0.43 -24.22 -4.05
N ALA A 83 1.40 -24.55 -3.19
CA ALA A 83 2.70 -23.87 -3.17
C ALA A 83 3.45 -24.05 -4.51
N GLY A 84 4.28 -23.09 -4.84
CA GLY A 84 5.12 -23.11 -6.05
C GLY A 84 4.81 -21.97 -7.01
N GLN A 85 4.95 -22.22 -8.29
CA GLN A 85 4.77 -21.20 -9.32
C GLN A 85 3.30 -21.00 -9.68
N VAL A 86 2.92 -19.74 -9.84
CA VAL A 86 1.62 -19.32 -10.35
C VAL A 86 1.81 -18.64 -11.70
N SER A 87 1.09 -19.08 -12.71
CA SER A 87 1.00 -18.39 -13.99
C SER A 87 -0.26 -17.55 -14.07
N ILE A 88 -0.15 -16.35 -14.61
CA ILE A 88 -1.26 -15.44 -14.87
C ILE A 88 -1.23 -15.08 -16.34
N LEU A 89 -2.30 -15.43 -17.06
CA LEU A 89 -2.48 -15.14 -18.46
C LEU A 89 -3.75 -14.31 -18.66
N SER A 90 -3.59 -13.06 -19.03
CA SER A 90 -4.70 -12.16 -19.38
C SER A 90 -4.84 -12.09 -20.89
N ALA A 91 -6.00 -12.46 -21.40
CA ALA A 91 -6.35 -12.43 -22.81
C ALA A 91 -7.11 -11.14 -23.18
N GLU A 92 -7.10 -10.77 -24.46
CA GLU A 92 -7.79 -9.58 -24.99
C GLU A 92 -9.31 -9.59 -24.80
N ASN A 93 -9.90 -10.79 -24.61
CA ASN A 93 -11.34 -10.95 -24.39
C ASN A 93 -11.81 -10.58 -22.96
N GLY A 94 -10.93 -9.97 -22.15
CA GLY A 94 -11.22 -9.57 -20.77
C GLY A 94 -11.25 -10.73 -19.76
N LYS A 95 -10.74 -11.92 -20.13
CA LYS A 95 -10.60 -13.04 -19.20
C LYS A 95 -9.15 -13.21 -18.80
N THR A 96 -8.93 -13.46 -17.52
CA THR A 96 -7.62 -13.80 -16.97
C THR A 96 -7.67 -15.20 -16.38
N THR A 97 -6.76 -16.04 -16.84
CA THR A 97 -6.55 -17.40 -16.34
C THR A 97 -5.41 -17.37 -15.32
N ILE A 98 -5.63 -17.94 -14.15
CA ILE A 98 -4.64 -18.07 -13.08
C ILE A 98 -4.48 -19.56 -12.80
N GLN A 99 -3.25 -20.09 -12.91
CA GLN A 99 -2.97 -21.52 -12.81
C GLN A 99 -1.76 -21.81 -11.91
N SER A 100 -1.87 -22.85 -11.09
CA SER A 100 -0.76 -23.44 -10.35
C SER A 100 -0.92 -24.96 -10.31
N GLY A 101 0.03 -25.68 -10.91
CA GLY A 101 -0.06 -27.12 -11.10
C GLY A 101 -1.32 -27.52 -11.89
N VAL A 102 -2.17 -28.35 -11.29
CA VAL A 102 -3.43 -28.79 -11.88
C VAL A 102 -4.63 -27.89 -11.56
N VAL A 103 -4.46 -26.93 -10.67
CA VAL A 103 -5.52 -25.99 -10.25
C VAL A 103 -5.53 -24.80 -11.20
N GLN A 104 -6.69 -24.53 -11.79
CA GLN A 104 -6.91 -23.42 -12.69
C GLN A 104 -8.19 -22.67 -12.30
N PHE A 105 -8.11 -21.34 -12.32
CA PHE A 105 -9.25 -20.43 -12.16
C PHE A 105 -9.32 -19.49 -13.35
N GLU A 106 -10.52 -19.08 -13.71
CA GLU A 106 -10.78 -17.98 -14.63
C GLU A 106 -11.50 -16.86 -13.88
N ILE A 107 -11.06 -15.63 -14.11
CA ILE A 107 -11.64 -14.43 -13.53
C ILE A 107 -11.86 -13.40 -14.64
N GLN A 108 -13.01 -12.70 -14.58
CA GLN A 108 -13.24 -11.55 -15.44
C GLN A 108 -12.34 -10.39 -15.00
N SER A 109 -11.60 -9.84 -15.93
CA SER A 109 -10.73 -8.67 -15.71
C SER A 109 -11.41 -7.37 -16.12
N MET A 110 -10.94 -6.30 -15.54
CA MET A 110 -11.32 -4.92 -15.87
C MET A 110 -10.17 -4.24 -16.63
N PRO A 111 -10.47 -3.29 -17.54
CA PRO A 111 -9.45 -2.54 -18.24
C PRO A 111 -8.56 -1.75 -17.29
N ALA A 112 -7.24 -1.82 -17.49
CA ALA A 112 -6.29 -1.07 -16.67
C ALA A 112 -6.40 0.46 -16.89
N ASN A 113 -6.80 0.89 -18.08
CA ASN A 113 -6.99 2.31 -18.41
C ASN A 113 -8.07 3.00 -17.56
N ASP A 114 -8.97 2.25 -16.96
CA ASP A 114 -10.02 2.79 -16.08
C ASP A 114 -9.49 2.97 -14.64
N PHE A 115 -8.31 2.43 -14.32
CA PHE A 115 -7.71 2.54 -12.99
C PHE A 115 -7.05 3.92 -12.84
N PRO A 116 -7.44 4.70 -11.81
CA PRO A 116 -6.86 6.03 -11.62
C PRO A 116 -5.35 5.97 -11.35
N GLU A 117 -4.61 6.87 -11.97
CA GLU A 117 -3.19 7.01 -11.66
C GLU A 117 -2.99 7.46 -10.22
N LEU A 118 -2.00 6.85 -9.54
CA LEU A 118 -1.58 7.36 -8.25
C LEU A 118 -0.96 8.74 -8.42
N PRO A 119 -1.30 9.70 -7.55
CA PRO A 119 -0.74 11.02 -7.64
C PRO A 119 0.78 10.97 -7.46
N ASN A 120 1.50 11.43 -8.47
CA ASN A 120 2.92 11.67 -8.33
C ASN A 120 3.14 12.93 -7.49
N THR A 121 3.62 12.76 -6.28
CA THR A 121 3.87 13.89 -5.38
C THR A 121 5.02 14.77 -5.85
N GLY A 122 5.93 14.26 -6.68
CA GLY A 122 7.15 14.95 -7.07
C GLY A 122 7.99 15.39 -5.84
N ALA A 123 7.69 14.83 -4.69
CA ALA A 123 8.37 15.20 -3.45
C ALA A 123 9.75 14.55 -3.39
N GLU A 124 10.76 15.36 -3.13
CA GLU A 124 12.07 14.88 -2.75
C GLU A 124 12.01 14.21 -1.37
N GLU A 125 12.94 13.31 -1.10
CA GLU A 125 13.09 12.72 0.22
C GLU A 125 13.19 13.82 1.30
N THR A 126 12.33 13.70 2.30
CA THR A 126 12.28 14.67 3.40
C THR A 126 13.06 14.15 4.60
N LEU A 127 12.97 12.85 4.86
CA LEU A 127 13.49 12.22 6.04
C LEU A 127 13.73 10.72 5.78
N THR A 128 14.85 10.18 6.28
CA THR A 128 15.06 8.75 6.47
C THR A 128 15.05 8.42 7.96
N ILE A 129 14.28 7.41 8.37
CA ILE A 129 14.12 6.98 9.74
C ILE A 129 14.17 5.46 9.83
N LYS A 130 14.68 4.91 10.94
CA LYS A 130 14.65 3.46 11.17
C LYS A 130 13.22 2.98 11.41
N THR A 131 12.90 1.79 10.89
CA THR A 131 11.58 1.15 11.04
C THR A 131 11.13 1.08 12.49
N GLY A 132 11.96 0.57 13.40
CA GLY A 132 11.61 0.43 14.81
C GLY A 132 11.31 1.76 15.50
N VAL A 133 12.02 2.85 15.11
CA VAL A 133 11.77 4.19 15.65
C VAL A 133 10.42 4.71 15.16
N LEU A 134 10.13 4.61 13.87
CA LEU A 134 8.85 5.06 13.32
C LEU A 134 7.68 4.27 13.91
N LYS A 135 7.81 2.95 14.01
CA LYS A 135 6.80 2.07 14.58
C LYS A 135 6.50 2.41 16.05
N ASP A 136 7.56 2.58 16.88
CA ASP A 136 7.41 3.00 18.29
C ASP A 136 6.69 4.35 18.40
N MET A 137 6.98 5.32 17.52
CA MET A 137 6.30 6.61 17.51
C MET A 137 4.81 6.48 17.19
N ILE A 138 4.45 5.72 16.17
CA ILE A 138 3.06 5.46 15.77
C ILE A 138 2.31 4.74 16.91
N ASP A 139 2.85 3.65 17.43
CA ASP A 139 2.20 2.85 18.48
C ASP A 139 1.93 3.66 19.76
N ARG A 140 2.77 4.65 20.05
CA ARG A 140 2.63 5.53 21.23
C ARG A 140 1.69 6.71 21.03
N THR A 141 1.24 6.99 19.82
CA THR A 141 0.39 8.15 19.54
C THR A 141 -0.95 7.77 18.93
N LEU A 142 -1.02 6.75 18.08
CA LEU A 142 -2.20 6.38 17.31
C LEU A 142 -3.46 6.13 18.18
N TYR A 143 -3.31 5.60 19.39
CA TYR A 143 -4.42 5.37 20.32
C TYR A 143 -5.14 6.64 20.77
N ALA A 144 -4.51 7.81 20.65
CA ALA A 144 -5.06 9.10 21.05
C ALA A 144 -5.77 9.85 19.91
N VAL A 145 -5.84 9.28 18.71
CA VAL A 145 -6.55 9.86 17.56
C VAL A 145 -8.07 9.85 17.80
N SER A 146 -8.75 10.93 17.40
CA SER A 146 -10.20 11.07 17.50
C SER A 146 -10.92 10.20 16.45
N GLN A 147 -12.10 9.67 16.83
CA GLN A 147 -13.04 9.02 15.93
C GLN A 147 -14.13 9.99 15.41
N ASP A 148 -14.11 11.26 15.84
CA ASP A 148 -15.09 12.26 15.46
C ASP A 148 -14.72 12.91 14.11
N GLU A 149 -15.34 12.46 13.04
CA GLU A 149 -15.15 12.98 11.67
C GLU A 149 -15.52 14.47 11.51
N LYS A 150 -16.25 15.05 12.48
CA LYS A 150 -16.54 16.49 12.47
C LYS A 150 -15.30 17.35 12.77
N LYS A 151 -14.23 16.71 13.23
CA LYS A 151 -12.94 17.35 13.52
C LYS A 151 -11.82 16.67 12.71
N PRO A 152 -11.75 16.84 11.39
CA PRO A 152 -10.84 16.10 10.52
C PRO A 152 -9.37 16.20 10.93
N ALA A 153 -8.95 17.35 11.48
CA ALA A 153 -7.59 17.53 11.97
C ALA A 153 -7.22 16.62 13.16
N HIS A 154 -8.21 16.07 13.86
CA HIS A 154 -7.99 15.18 15.01
C HIS A 154 -8.12 13.69 14.62
N THR A 155 -8.56 13.36 13.40
CA THR A 155 -8.72 11.96 12.96
C THR A 155 -7.43 11.35 12.38
N GLY A 156 -6.32 12.08 12.48
CA GLY A 156 -5.00 11.66 12.04
C GLY A 156 -3.92 12.04 13.04
N GLU A 157 -2.71 11.64 12.74
CA GLU A 157 -1.50 12.01 13.46
C GLU A 157 -0.81 13.18 12.79
N LEU A 158 -0.48 14.22 13.54
CA LEU A 158 0.35 15.33 13.07
C LEU A 158 1.81 14.91 13.10
N PHE A 159 2.47 14.93 11.96
CA PHE A 159 3.91 14.82 11.80
C PHE A 159 4.49 16.24 11.65
N GLU A 160 5.24 16.67 12.62
CA GLU A 160 6.05 17.89 12.55
C GLU A 160 7.50 17.47 12.37
N ILE A 161 8.00 17.64 11.16
CA ILE A 161 9.37 17.31 10.77
C ILE A 161 10.17 18.60 10.79
N LEU A 162 11.19 18.68 11.65
CA LEU A 162 12.17 19.74 11.72
C LEU A 162 13.55 19.18 11.35
N PRO A 163 14.55 19.99 11.01
CA PRO A 163 15.85 19.49 10.57
C PRO A 163 16.54 18.52 11.52
N ASP A 164 16.31 18.66 12.83
CA ASP A 164 16.94 17.88 13.89
C ASP A 164 15.98 17.01 14.71
N LYS A 165 14.66 17.14 14.44
CA LYS A 165 13.62 16.48 15.25
C LYS A 165 12.38 16.12 14.47
N LEU A 166 11.86 14.91 14.73
CA LEU A 166 10.51 14.50 14.37
C LEU A 166 9.63 14.48 15.62
N THR A 167 8.50 15.17 15.55
CA THR A 167 7.44 15.12 16.58
C THR A 167 6.19 14.53 15.95
N VAL A 168 5.61 13.50 16.58
CA VAL A 168 4.30 12.93 16.21
C VAL A 168 3.32 13.25 17.32
N VAL A 169 2.15 13.79 16.94
CA VAL A 169 1.11 14.23 17.88
C VAL A 169 -0.24 13.67 17.47
N ALA A 170 -0.98 13.16 18.44
CA ALA A 170 -2.38 12.78 18.29
C ALA A 170 -3.23 13.27 19.45
N LEU A 171 -4.47 13.67 19.20
CA LEU A 171 -5.40 14.12 20.24
C LEU A 171 -6.87 13.86 19.88
N ASP A 172 -7.73 13.66 20.90
CA ASP A 172 -9.17 13.47 20.72
C ASP A 172 -10.02 14.51 21.51
N GLY A 173 -9.38 15.45 22.18
CA GLY A 173 -10.03 16.45 23.03
C GLY A 173 -10.09 16.07 24.51
N TYR A 174 -9.80 14.83 24.89
CA TYR A 174 -9.72 14.34 26.26
C TYR A 174 -8.30 13.94 26.65
N ARG A 175 -7.51 13.49 25.66
CA ARG A 175 -6.13 13.05 25.82
C ARG A 175 -5.27 13.59 24.67
N LEU A 176 -4.00 13.71 24.94
CA LEU A 176 -2.97 14.17 24.02
C LEU A 176 -1.77 13.23 24.15
N ALA A 177 -1.33 12.66 23.06
CA ALA A 177 -0.08 11.90 22.98
C ALA A 177 0.93 12.68 22.14
N ILE A 178 2.15 12.79 22.63
CA ILE A 178 3.26 13.43 21.93
C ILE A 178 4.48 12.55 22.08
N VAL A 179 5.14 12.25 20.96
CA VAL A 179 6.41 11.53 20.93
C VAL A 179 7.40 12.32 20.08
N GLU A 180 8.61 12.51 20.60
CA GLU A 180 9.70 13.19 19.91
C GLU A 180 10.90 12.25 19.75
N ARG A 181 11.53 12.32 18.58
CA ARG A 181 12.78 11.60 18.29
C ARG A 181 13.75 12.51 17.53
N PRO A 182 15.05 12.45 17.84
CA PRO A 182 16.06 13.13 17.04
C PRO A 182 16.13 12.46 15.65
N VAL A 183 16.17 13.28 14.62
CA VAL A 183 16.31 12.86 13.22
C VAL A 183 17.20 13.83 12.47
N THR A 184 17.55 13.50 11.22
CA THR A 184 18.14 14.43 10.27
C THR A 184 17.20 14.56 9.09
N ALA A 185 16.54 15.69 8.94
CA ALA A 185 15.61 15.96 7.85
C ALA A 185 16.16 17.04 6.92
N VAL A 186 15.83 16.94 5.65
CA VAL A 186 16.31 17.88 4.61
C VAL A 186 15.54 19.20 4.64
N LYS A 187 14.27 19.15 5.06
CA LYS A 187 13.39 20.33 5.12
C LYS A 187 12.38 20.21 6.26
N ASP A 188 11.86 21.36 6.68
CA ASP A 188 10.78 21.42 7.65
C ASP A 188 9.41 21.27 6.96
N ILE A 189 8.56 20.42 7.52
CA ILE A 189 7.21 20.21 7.05
C ILE A 189 6.27 19.80 8.19
N ARG A 190 5.01 20.20 8.07
CA ARG A 190 3.93 19.78 8.95
C ARG A 190 2.82 19.16 8.09
N ILE A 191 2.47 17.92 8.38
CA ILE A 191 1.40 17.19 7.71
C ILE A 191 0.56 16.43 8.73
N ILE A 192 -0.72 16.25 8.43
CA ILE A 192 -1.59 15.35 9.18
C ILE A 192 -1.82 14.13 8.30
N VAL A 193 -1.48 12.95 8.82
CA VAL A 193 -1.67 11.68 8.14
C VAL A 193 -2.88 10.98 8.77
N PRO A 194 -3.88 10.57 7.99
CA PRO A 194 -5.07 9.89 8.51
C PRO A 194 -4.71 8.64 9.33
N SER A 195 -5.44 8.40 10.42
CA SER A 195 -5.20 7.25 11.31
C SER A 195 -5.30 5.91 10.60
N LYS A 196 -6.21 5.78 9.62
CA LYS A 196 -6.31 4.59 8.76
C LYS A 196 -4.98 4.31 8.05
N THR A 197 -4.40 5.34 7.44
CA THR A 197 -3.11 5.22 6.74
C THR A 197 -2.00 4.84 7.71
N MET A 198 -1.93 5.47 8.89
CA MET A 198 -0.90 5.17 9.88
C MET A 198 -1.04 3.76 10.47
N THR A 199 -2.26 3.29 10.66
CA THR A 199 -2.52 1.90 11.05
C THR A 199 -1.96 0.91 10.03
N GLU A 200 -2.22 1.14 8.74
CA GLU A 200 -1.71 0.25 7.70
C GLU A 200 -0.19 0.38 7.51
N VAL A 201 0.37 1.59 7.64
CA VAL A 201 1.83 1.78 7.66
C VAL A 201 2.46 0.95 8.78
N ALA A 202 1.95 1.03 10.02
CA ALA A 202 2.48 0.26 11.14
C ALA A 202 2.45 -1.27 10.89
N HIS A 203 1.43 -1.77 10.19
CA HIS A 203 1.32 -3.18 9.82
C HIS A 203 2.24 -3.60 8.66
N LEU A 204 2.54 -2.67 7.75
CA LEU A 204 3.37 -2.93 6.56
C LEU A 204 4.86 -2.73 6.84
N LEU A 205 5.22 -2.02 7.90
CA LEU A 205 6.62 -1.83 8.28
C LEU A 205 7.30 -3.18 8.51
N PRO A 206 8.54 -3.37 8.02
CA PRO A 206 9.30 -4.59 8.21
C PRO A 206 9.45 -4.97 9.68
N ASN A 207 9.76 -6.26 9.93
CA ASN A 207 10.09 -6.73 11.29
C ASN A 207 11.55 -6.42 11.68
N ASP A 208 12.37 -5.93 10.76
CA ASP A 208 13.71 -5.46 11.04
C ASP A 208 13.68 -4.01 11.49
N ASP A 209 13.88 -3.77 12.77
CA ASP A 209 13.84 -2.45 13.37
C ASP A 209 14.92 -1.49 12.84
N GLU A 210 16.00 -2.02 12.26
CA GLU A 210 17.10 -1.24 11.69
C GLU A 210 16.91 -0.86 10.22
N GLU A 211 15.96 -1.48 9.52
CA GLU A 211 15.70 -1.19 8.11
C GLU A 211 15.26 0.27 7.92
N PRO A 212 15.85 1.00 6.93
CA PRO A 212 15.50 2.40 6.71
C PRO A 212 14.14 2.54 6.02
N VAL A 213 13.35 3.50 6.51
CA VAL A 213 12.11 3.98 5.89
C VAL A 213 12.36 5.38 5.36
N HIS A 214 12.07 5.58 4.07
CA HIS A 214 12.20 6.85 3.39
C HIS A 214 10.84 7.56 3.32
N ILE A 215 10.78 8.77 3.87
CA ILE A 215 9.57 9.58 3.89
C ILE A 215 9.77 10.77 2.96
N SER A 216 8.86 10.90 2.00
CA SER A 216 8.81 12.06 1.10
C SER A 216 7.47 12.78 1.31
N ALA A 217 7.52 14.07 1.56
CA ALA A 217 6.33 14.87 1.81
C ALA A 217 6.41 16.23 1.13
N ASN A 218 5.26 16.75 0.69
CA ASN A 218 5.13 18.10 0.16
C ASN A 218 3.86 18.77 0.73
N ARG A 219 3.84 20.10 0.68
CA ARG A 219 2.63 20.89 0.93
C ARG A 219 1.84 20.99 -0.37
N ARG A 220 0.63 20.55 -0.35
CA ARG A 220 -0.37 20.84 -1.40
C ARG A 220 -1.45 21.73 -0.84
#